data_a081ad6bf53a324b76aa9421df09a0e6
#
_entry.id   a081ad6bf53a324b76aa9421df09a0e6
#
_cell.length_a   1.000
_cell.length_b   1.000
_cell.length_c   1.000
_cell.angle_alpha   90.00
_cell.angle_beta   90.00
_cell.angle_gamma   90.00
#
_symmetry.space_group_name_H-M   'P 1'
#
loop_
_entity.id
_entity.type
_entity.pdbx_description
1 polymer ?
#
loop_
_entity_poly.entity_id
_entity_poly.type
_entity_poly.pdbx_seq_one_letter_code
_entity_poly.pdbx_strand_id
1 'polypeptide(L)'
;MCFNYNALQEHIEKIKESFDFVSITSIGKGWCKRSIYSLSIGEGETSVLFLADFSDTAGITSEILLTFFERLCVAYKNDLKISAVKIRSILREQKIVIVPITNPDGLEISCSDGENALCYKGLVQRAADNNFSEWISNARGVEIGKNFPYRFSDTKSIMKNSSAFGYKGPFEASELETQAIISFCKAINPKYTITLSCSGEYISCQCSKCASDCAMMTQVFKSVSGLPIKRIKPCEAYGSFGGWFSKSFSAPSFCFSVSKRSVADLKSLYDKYEELLLLSSIM
;
A
#
# COMPACT_ATOMS: atom_id res chain seq x y z
N MET A 1 -11.18 16.35 -4.12
CA MET A 1 -10.63 16.69 -2.78
C MET A 1 -9.56 15.63 -2.49
N CYS A 2 -8.41 16.01 -1.94
CA CYS A 2 -7.35 15.03 -1.64
C CYS A 2 -7.71 14.27 -0.36
N PHE A 3 -7.56 12.94 -0.36
CA PHE A 3 -7.67 12.13 0.85
C PHE A 3 -6.38 12.28 1.64
N ASN A 4 -6.38 13.12 2.67
CA ASN A 4 -5.21 13.45 3.47
C ASN A 4 -5.14 12.66 4.80
N TYR A 5 -4.12 12.94 5.61
CA TYR A 5 -3.90 12.23 6.89
C TYR A 5 -5.02 12.48 7.92
N ASN A 6 -5.65 13.67 7.92
CA ASN A 6 -6.77 13.93 8.81
C ASN A 6 -7.99 13.09 8.41
N ALA A 7 -8.28 12.97 7.11
CA ALA A 7 -9.35 12.10 6.62
C ALA A 7 -9.11 10.62 7.03
N LEU A 8 -7.85 10.16 6.99
CA LEU A 8 -7.51 8.83 7.51
C LEU A 8 -7.84 8.70 9.00
N GLN A 9 -7.46 9.68 9.82
CA GLN A 9 -7.70 9.61 11.27
C GLN A 9 -9.20 9.59 11.59
N GLU A 10 -10.00 10.43 10.93
CA GLU A 10 -11.45 10.41 11.06
C GLU A 10 -12.06 9.06 10.65
N HIS A 11 -11.55 8.45 9.57
CA HIS A 11 -12.01 7.14 9.12
C HIS A 11 -11.66 6.03 10.12
N ILE A 12 -10.45 6.07 10.67
CA ILE A 12 -10.00 5.11 11.70
C ILE A 12 -10.86 5.22 12.97
N GLU A 13 -11.17 6.43 13.45
CA GLU A 13 -12.03 6.60 14.63
C GLU A 13 -13.45 6.06 14.36
N LYS A 14 -14.03 6.32 13.19
CA LYS A 14 -15.33 5.73 12.80
C LYS A 14 -15.32 4.20 12.81
N ILE A 15 -14.26 3.59 12.26
CA ILE A 15 -14.11 2.13 12.26
C ILE A 15 -14.02 1.62 13.70
N LYS A 16 -13.23 2.25 14.56
CA LYS A 16 -13.04 1.89 15.96
C LYS A 16 -14.33 1.96 16.77
N GLU A 17 -15.13 2.99 16.55
CA GLU A 17 -16.44 3.16 17.20
C GLU A 17 -17.48 2.15 16.70
N SER A 18 -17.41 1.77 15.43
CA SER A 18 -18.41 0.92 14.79
C SER A 18 -18.15 -0.59 14.92
N PHE A 19 -16.87 -1.00 15.11
CA PHE A 19 -16.43 -2.39 15.01
C PHE A 19 -15.40 -2.73 16.09
N ASP A 20 -15.86 -3.28 17.21
CA ASP A 20 -15.06 -3.68 18.36
C ASP A 20 -14.12 -4.88 18.14
N PHE A 21 -14.37 -5.63 17.07
CA PHE A 21 -13.56 -6.80 16.63
C PHE A 21 -12.39 -6.42 15.73
N VAL A 22 -12.22 -5.15 15.37
CA VAL A 22 -11.10 -4.67 14.53
C VAL A 22 -9.91 -4.34 15.43
N SER A 23 -8.73 -4.86 15.07
CA SER A 23 -7.48 -4.44 15.71
C SER A 23 -6.84 -3.30 14.92
N ILE A 24 -6.53 -2.20 15.61
CA ILE A 24 -5.89 -1.02 15.04
C ILE A 24 -4.60 -0.74 15.81
N THR A 25 -3.47 -0.71 15.12
CA THR A 25 -2.15 -0.48 15.73
C THR A 25 -1.33 0.51 14.92
N SER A 26 -0.48 1.29 15.59
CA SER A 26 0.57 2.06 14.92
C SER A 26 1.81 1.18 14.77
N ILE A 27 2.21 0.92 13.53
CA ILE A 27 3.38 0.08 13.21
C ILE A 27 4.69 0.87 13.15
N GLY A 28 4.59 2.20 13.18
CA GLY A 28 5.70 3.13 13.13
C GLY A 28 5.24 4.55 12.87
N LYS A 29 6.20 5.44 12.64
CA LYS A 29 5.94 6.86 12.33
C LYS A 29 6.86 7.34 11.23
N GLY A 30 6.36 8.26 10.41
CA GLY A 30 7.19 9.03 9.48
C GLY A 30 8.03 10.10 10.19
N TRP A 31 8.83 10.81 9.43
CA TRP A 31 9.72 11.86 9.93
C TRP A 31 8.97 13.06 10.54
N CYS A 32 7.79 13.38 10.05
CA CYS A 32 6.90 14.37 10.63
C CYS A 32 6.04 13.82 11.80
N LYS A 33 6.41 12.66 12.35
CA LYS A 33 5.75 12.01 13.50
C LYS A 33 4.33 11.51 13.23
N ARG A 34 3.86 11.49 11.99
CA ARG A 34 2.60 10.87 11.60
C ARG A 34 2.68 9.36 11.73
N SER A 35 1.70 8.77 12.41
CA SER A 35 1.65 7.31 12.59
C SER A 35 1.33 6.59 11.27
N ILE A 36 1.99 5.47 11.06
CA ILE A 36 1.64 4.49 10.03
C ILE A 36 0.75 3.47 10.71
N TYR A 37 -0.53 3.42 10.33
CA TYR A 37 -1.50 2.52 10.95
C TYR A 37 -1.62 1.21 10.19
N SER A 38 -1.85 0.15 10.95
CA SER A 38 -2.33 -1.14 10.45
C SER A 38 -3.69 -1.43 11.06
N LEU A 39 -4.63 -1.87 10.23
CA LEU A 39 -5.94 -2.35 10.63
C LEU A 39 -6.04 -3.83 10.26
N SER A 40 -6.63 -4.65 11.14
CA SER A 40 -6.82 -6.08 10.85
C SER A 40 -8.15 -6.61 11.34
N ILE A 41 -8.68 -7.58 10.58
CA ILE A 41 -9.89 -8.32 10.89
C ILE A 41 -9.66 -9.81 10.62
N GLY A 42 -10.24 -10.68 11.44
CA GLY A 42 -10.17 -12.14 11.34
C GLY A 42 -9.42 -12.77 12.51
N GLU A 43 -9.64 -14.09 12.69
CA GLU A 43 -9.15 -14.87 13.83
C GLU A 43 -8.03 -15.85 13.43
N GLY A 44 -7.92 -16.18 12.12
CA GLY A 44 -6.98 -17.19 11.62
C GLY A 44 -5.51 -16.86 11.89
N GLU A 45 -4.66 -17.86 11.83
CA GLU A 45 -3.22 -17.71 12.04
C GLU A 45 -2.50 -17.12 10.82
N THR A 46 -2.99 -17.41 9.62
CA THR A 46 -2.44 -16.88 8.38
C THR A 46 -2.97 -15.48 8.08
N SER A 47 -2.14 -14.63 7.49
CA SER A 47 -2.57 -13.28 7.12
C SER A 47 -2.26 -12.96 5.65
N VAL A 48 -3.13 -12.15 5.04
CA VAL A 48 -2.89 -11.48 3.77
C VAL A 48 -2.72 -10.00 4.06
N LEU A 49 -1.65 -9.41 3.57
CA LEU A 49 -1.32 -8.01 3.80
C LEU A 49 -1.57 -7.17 2.55
N PHE A 50 -2.45 -6.19 2.69
CA PHE A 50 -2.70 -5.16 1.69
C PHE A 50 -2.02 -3.85 2.10
N LEU A 51 -1.39 -3.19 1.14
CA LEU A 51 -0.74 -1.90 1.35
C LEU A 51 -1.23 -0.90 0.28
N ALA A 52 -1.51 0.32 0.70
CA ALA A 52 -1.66 1.41 -0.26
C ALA A 52 -0.29 1.76 -0.87
N ASP A 53 -0.31 2.44 -2.02
CA ASP A 53 0.90 2.83 -2.75
C ASP A 53 1.82 3.72 -1.91
N PHE A 54 3.13 3.48 -2.05
CA PHE A 54 4.17 4.29 -1.44
C PHE A 54 4.30 5.68 -2.09
N SER A 55 3.69 5.88 -3.25
CA SER A 55 3.78 7.06 -4.10
C SER A 55 2.41 7.66 -4.47
N ASP A 56 1.36 7.33 -3.73
CA ASP A 56 0.03 7.90 -3.94
C ASP A 56 -0.04 9.35 -3.44
N THR A 57 -0.12 10.27 -4.37
CA THR A 57 -0.15 11.71 -4.08
C THR A 57 -1.56 12.26 -3.81
N ALA A 58 -2.59 11.48 -4.05
CA ALA A 58 -3.99 11.89 -3.91
C ALA A 58 -4.79 11.04 -2.90
N GLY A 59 -4.21 9.95 -2.40
CA GLY A 59 -4.83 9.04 -1.44
C GLY A 59 -5.87 8.09 -2.03
N ILE A 60 -5.89 7.93 -3.35
CA ILE A 60 -6.88 7.08 -4.05
C ILE A 60 -6.78 5.62 -3.60
N THR A 61 -5.56 5.09 -3.52
CA THR A 61 -5.33 3.70 -3.09
C THR A 61 -5.69 3.51 -1.62
N SER A 62 -5.51 4.55 -0.81
CA SER A 62 -5.91 4.57 0.60
C SER A 62 -7.42 4.49 0.76
N GLU A 63 -8.18 5.29 0.00
CA GLU A 63 -9.64 5.30 0.03
C GLU A 63 -10.22 3.97 -0.46
N ILE A 64 -9.69 3.40 -1.56
CA ILE A 64 -10.11 2.07 -2.05
C ILE A 64 -9.90 1.01 -0.97
N LEU A 65 -8.73 1.00 -0.34
CA LEU A 65 -8.37 0.00 0.65
C LEU A 65 -9.20 0.13 1.94
N LEU A 66 -9.46 1.34 2.40
CA LEU A 66 -10.32 1.59 3.55
C LEU A 66 -11.79 1.23 3.26
N THR A 67 -12.30 1.58 2.07
CA THR A 67 -13.65 1.19 1.64
C THR A 67 -13.79 -0.33 1.60
N PHE A 68 -12.82 -1.04 1.04
CA PHE A 68 -12.81 -2.50 1.04
C PHE A 68 -12.83 -3.06 2.48
N PHE A 69 -11.99 -2.55 3.35
CA PHE A 69 -11.90 -3.01 4.73
C PHE A 69 -13.19 -2.77 5.51
N GLU A 70 -13.80 -1.59 5.37
CA GLU A 70 -15.07 -1.26 5.99
C GLU A 70 -16.21 -2.18 5.51
N ARG A 71 -16.26 -2.49 4.20
CA ARG A 71 -17.24 -3.45 3.67
C ARG A 71 -17.05 -4.85 4.24
N LEU A 72 -15.81 -5.30 4.45
CA LEU A 72 -15.55 -6.57 5.15
C LEU A 72 -16.07 -6.52 6.59
N CYS A 73 -15.83 -5.41 7.30
CA CYS A 73 -16.31 -5.22 8.67
C CYS A 73 -17.85 -5.24 8.76
N VAL A 74 -18.54 -4.54 7.86
CA VAL A 74 -20.00 -4.53 7.78
C VAL A 74 -20.53 -5.94 7.47
N ALA A 75 -19.93 -6.64 6.51
CA ALA A 75 -20.33 -7.99 6.15
C ALA A 75 -20.07 -9.00 7.28
N TYR A 76 -18.96 -8.87 8.00
CA TYR A 76 -18.67 -9.69 9.17
C TYR A 76 -19.68 -9.46 10.30
N LYS A 77 -19.93 -8.18 10.66
CA LYS A 77 -20.88 -7.81 11.72
C LYS A 77 -22.27 -8.36 11.48
N ASN A 78 -22.76 -8.25 10.25
CA ASN A 78 -24.14 -8.60 9.86
C ASN A 78 -24.29 -10.00 9.24
N ASP A 79 -23.24 -10.83 9.27
CA ASP A 79 -23.21 -12.18 8.66
C ASP A 79 -23.61 -12.20 7.18
N LEU A 80 -23.15 -11.20 6.42
CA LEU A 80 -23.47 -11.03 5.01
C LEU A 80 -22.48 -11.76 4.10
N LYS A 81 -22.89 -11.93 2.85
CA LYS A 81 -22.02 -12.34 1.74
C LYS A 81 -21.62 -11.12 0.90
N ILE A 82 -20.41 -11.13 0.38
CA ILE A 82 -19.98 -10.24 -0.69
C ILE A 82 -19.69 -11.12 -1.90
N SER A 83 -20.27 -10.85 -3.07
CA SER A 83 -20.11 -11.64 -4.30
C SER A 83 -20.22 -13.17 -4.06
N ALA A 84 -21.28 -13.61 -3.36
CA ALA A 84 -21.53 -15.00 -2.96
C ALA A 84 -20.57 -15.58 -1.89
N VAL A 85 -19.54 -14.89 -1.48
CA VAL A 85 -18.54 -15.32 -0.49
C VAL A 85 -19.02 -14.99 0.93
N LYS A 86 -19.04 -15.98 1.82
CA LYS A 86 -19.42 -15.81 3.22
C LYS A 86 -18.23 -15.27 4.03
N ILE A 87 -18.25 -13.99 4.37
CA ILE A 87 -17.09 -13.28 4.96
C ILE A 87 -16.69 -13.86 6.33
N ARG A 88 -17.64 -14.22 7.18
CA ARG A 88 -17.32 -14.84 8.48
C ARG A 88 -16.54 -16.15 8.35
N SER A 89 -16.83 -16.96 7.33
CA SER A 89 -16.12 -18.23 7.13
C SER A 89 -14.65 -18.00 6.79
N ILE A 90 -14.37 -17.02 5.92
CA ILE A 90 -13.00 -16.66 5.54
C ILE A 90 -12.23 -16.12 6.75
N LEU A 91 -12.83 -15.18 7.49
CA LEU A 91 -12.17 -14.50 8.60
C LEU A 91 -11.97 -15.37 9.85
N ARG A 92 -12.57 -16.56 9.91
CA ARG A 92 -12.21 -17.60 10.89
C ARG A 92 -10.89 -18.29 10.55
N GLU A 93 -10.60 -18.46 9.27
CA GLU A 93 -9.43 -19.21 8.81
C GLU A 93 -8.19 -18.33 8.59
N GLN A 94 -8.40 -17.05 8.31
CA GLN A 94 -7.30 -16.10 8.04
C GLN A 94 -7.60 -14.68 8.53
N LYS A 95 -6.54 -13.89 8.61
CA LYS A 95 -6.59 -12.45 8.88
C LYS A 95 -6.40 -11.65 7.59
N ILE A 96 -7.20 -10.62 7.44
CA ILE A 96 -6.98 -9.58 6.45
C ILE A 96 -6.38 -8.38 7.18
N VAL A 97 -5.21 -7.97 6.73
CA VAL A 97 -4.44 -6.88 7.33
C VAL A 97 -4.25 -5.80 6.28
N ILE A 98 -4.55 -4.56 6.61
CA ILE A 98 -4.31 -3.43 5.71
C ILE A 98 -3.37 -2.41 6.34
N VAL A 99 -2.54 -1.77 5.50
CA VAL A 99 -1.79 -0.55 5.81
C VAL A 99 -2.29 0.53 4.84
N PRO A 100 -3.29 1.33 5.25
CA PRO A 100 -4.00 2.22 4.33
C PRO A 100 -3.17 3.40 3.85
N ILE A 101 -2.12 3.79 4.56
CA ILE A 101 -1.13 4.80 4.13
C ILE A 101 0.26 4.33 4.52
N THR A 102 1.13 4.12 3.55
CA THR A 102 2.51 3.69 3.76
C THR A 102 3.49 4.86 3.88
N ASN A 103 3.12 6.02 3.30
CA ASN A 103 3.90 7.25 3.30
C ASN A 103 3.03 8.44 3.76
N PRO A 104 2.70 8.54 5.06
CA PRO A 104 1.78 9.57 5.55
C PRO A 104 2.34 10.99 5.40
N ASP A 105 3.66 11.15 5.49
CA ASP A 105 4.28 12.46 5.33
C ASP A 105 4.28 12.90 3.87
N GLY A 106 4.59 12.02 2.94
CA GLY A 106 4.57 12.31 1.51
C GLY A 106 3.18 12.67 1.00
N LEU A 107 2.16 11.92 1.42
CA LEU A 107 0.77 12.21 1.10
C LEU A 107 0.34 13.60 1.61
N GLU A 108 0.65 13.90 2.86
CA GLU A 108 0.27 15.19 3.45
C GLU A 108 1.02 16.38 2.81
N ILE A 109 2.28 16.19 2.45
CA ILE A 109 3.07 17.19 1.72
C ILE A 109 2.46 17.48 0.35
N SER A 110 2.09 16.44 -0.39
CA SER A 110 1.43 16.59 -1.69
C SER A 110 0.07 17.27 -1.59
N CYS A 111 -0.76 16.89 -0.60
CA CYS A 111 -2.10 17.46 -0.41
C CYS A 111 -2.11 18.90 0.12
N SER A 112 -1.01 19.38 0.71
CA SER A 112 -0.91 20.72 1.33
C SER A 112 0.08 21.65 0.63
N ASP A 113 0.52 21.33 -0.57
CA ASP A 113 1.56 22.06 -1.29
C ASP A 113 2.80 22.33 -0.39
N GLY A 114 3.19 21.31 0.38
CA GLY A 114 4.36 21.34 1.26
C GLY A 114 4.17 22.05 2.61
N GLU A 115 3.01 22.69 2.85
CA GLU A 115 2.78 23.47 4.07
C GLU A 115 2.88 22.60 5.33
N ASN A 116 2.41 21.36 5.28
CA ASN A 116 2.37 20.43 6.40
C ASN A 116 3.65 19.56 6.54
N ALA A 117 4.75 19.96 5.94
CA ALA A 117 6.05 19.27 6.06
C ALA A 117 6.76 19.53 7.40
N LEU A 118 6.20 20.34 8.30
CA LEU A 118 6.73 20.68 9.63
C LEU A 118 8.18 21.20 9.55
N CYS A 119 9.09 20.62 10.36
CA CYS A 119 10.51 21.02 10.35
C CYS A 119 11.25 20.73 9.03
N TYR A 120 10.66 19.94 8.13
CA TYR A 120 11.20 19.63 6.81
C TYR A 120 10.75 20.62 5.71
N LYS A 121 9.90 21.62 6.01
CA LYS A 121 9.32 22.55 5.04
C LYS A 121 10.38 23.18 4.12
N GLY A 122 11.49 23.68 4.67
CA GLY A 122 12.55 24.27 3.87
C GLY A 122 13.28 23.28 2.95
N LEU A 123 13.42 22.01 3.34
CA LEU A 123 13.97 20.96 2.48
C LEU A 123 12.98 20.63 1.36
N VAL A 124 11.73 20.44 1.72
CA VAL A 124 10.63 20.04 0.83
C VAL A 124 10.41 21.11 -0.26
N GLN A 125 10.35 22.38 0.12
CA GLN A 125 10.22 23.49 -0.84
C GLN A 125 11.37 23.53 -1.86
N ARG A 126 12.62 23.37 -1.41
CA ARG A 126 13.78 23.31 -2.33
C ARG A 126 13.76 22.08 -3.23
N ALA A 127 13.33 20.93 -2.68
CA ALA A 127 13.32 19.66 -3.40
C ALA A 127 12.17 19.57 -4.42
N ALA A 128 11.06 20.27 -4.17
CA ALA A 128 9.89 20.32 -5.04
C ALA A 128 10.01 21.35 -6.17
N ASP A 129 10.94 22.31 -6.04
CA ASP A 129 11.00 23.47 -6.93
C ASP A 129 9.62 24.15 -7.12
N ASN A 130 8.89 24.28 -6.02
CA ASN A 130 7.50 24.78 -5.95
C ASN A 130 6.46 23.96 -6.76
N ASN A 131 6.80 22.75 -7.23
CA ASN A 131 5.85 21.85 -7.88
C ASN A 131 5.59 20.61 -7.01
N PHE A 132 4.52 20.63 -6.23
CA PHE A 132 4.13 19.56 -5.34
C PHE A 132 3.24 18.48 -5.99
N SER A 133 2.75 18.71 -7.19
CA SER A 133 1.88 17.75 -7.90
C SER A 133 2.56 16.42 -8.22
N GLU A 134 3.90 16.41 -8.27
CA GLU A 134 4.74 15.24 -8.49
C GLU A 134 5.42 14.71 -7.21
N TRP A 135 5.05 15.24 -6.04
CA TRP A 135 5.67 14.84 -4.79
C TRP A 135 5.24 13.44 -4.39
N ILE A 136 6.13 12.44 -4.52
CA ILE A 136 5.91 11.04 -4.13
C ILE A 136 6.89 10.57 -3.04
N SER A 137 7.84 11.44 -2.68
CA SER A 137 8.84 11.17 -1.64
C SER A 137 8.28 11.37 -0.23
N ASN A 138 9.00 10.91 0.78
CA ASN A 138 8.70 11.25 2.17
C ASN A 138 9.18 12.67 2.53
N ALA A 139 9.11 13.07 3.82
CA ALA A 139 9.53 14.39 4.26
C ALA A 139 11.03 14.68 4.06
N ARG A 140 11.86 13.66 3.90
CA ARG A 140 13.29 13.80 3.59
C ARG A 140 13.61 13.83 2.10
N GLY A 141 12.59 13.82 1.25
CA GLY A 141 12.77 13.79 -0.20
C GLY A 141 13.30 12.44 -0.71
N VAL A 142 12.97 11.33 -0.02
CA VAL A 142 13.32 9.96 -0.41
C VAL A 142 12.08 9.23 -0.92
N GLU A 143 12.19 8.64 -2.11
CA GLU A 143 11.15 7.78 -2.68
C GLU A 143 11.18 6.41 -1.97
N ILE A 144 10.26 6.20 -1.01
CA ILE A 144 10.21 5.02 -0.15
C ILE A 144 10.11 3.73 -0.97
N GLY A 145 9.36 3.75 -2.06
CA GLY A 145 9.22 2.62 -2.98
C GLY A 145 10.52 2.12 -3.60
N LYS A 146 11.64 2.85 -3.44
CA LYS A 146 12.99 2.49 -3.89
C LYS A 146 13.99 2.26 -2.75
N ASN A 147 13.54 2.33 -1.50
CA ASN A 147 14.43 2.31 -0.33
C ASN A 147 14.53 0.93 0.35
N PHE A 148 13.87 -0.10 -0.18
CA PHE A 148 13.90 -1.45 0.41
C PHE A 148 15.22 -2.19 0.16
N PRO A 149 15.68 -3.07 1.10
CA PRO A 149 16.97 -3.76 1.03
C PRO A 149 16.93 -4.97 0.08
N TYR A 150 16.65 -4.72 -1.20
CA TYR A 150 16.73 -5.71 -2.26
C TYR A 150 17.54 -5.17 -3.43
N ARG A 151 18.80 -5.65 -3.54
CA ARG A 151 19.74 -5.17 -4.58
C ARG A 151 19.81 -3.63 -4.62
N PHE A 152 19.85 -3.03 -3.46
CA PHE A 152 19.78 -1.56 -3.32
C PHE A 152 20.92 -0.86 -4.07
N SER A 153 22.14 -1.41 -4.05
CA SER A 153 23.28 -0.89 -4.82
C SER A 153 22.98 -0.78 -6.31
N ASP A 154 22.23 -1.74 -6.85
CA ASP A 154 21.88 -1.80 -8.28
C ASP A 154 20.62 -0.98 -8.62
N THR A 155 19.91 -0.48 -7.60
CA THR A 155 18.72 0.36 -7.78
C THR A 155 19.10 1.67 -8.45
N LYS A 156 18.47 1.94 -9.59
CA LYS A 156 18.67 3.22 -10.28
C LYS A 156 18.04 4.35 -9.48
N SER A 157 18.86 5.36 -9.15
CA SER A 157 18.40 6.63 -8.61
C SER A 157 18.50 7.67 -9.73
N ILE A 158 17.37 8.25 -10.09
CA ILE A 158 17.32 9.31 -11.12
C ILE A 158 17.94 10.57 -10.54
N MET A 159 17.64 10.84 -9.25
CA MET A 159 18.15 11.99 -8.51
C MET A 159 19.25 11.55 -7.55
N LYS A 160 20.25 12.40 -7.33
CA LYS A 160 21.39 12.13 -6.43
C LYS A 160 21.14 12.57 -5.00
N ASN A 161 20.22 13.49 -4.80
CA ASN A 161 19.88 14.12 -3.52
C ASN A 161 18.36 14.12 -3.31
N SER A 162 17.93 14.55 -2.13
CA SER A 162 16.53 14.76 -1.77
C SER A 162 15.75 15.49 -2.87
N SER A 163 14.64 14.91 -3.29
CA SER A 163 13.82 15.43 -4.40
C SER A 163 12.37 14.98 -4.26
N ALA A 164 11.47 15.56 -5.06
CA ALA A 164 10.07 15.19 -5.11
C ALA A 164 9.88 13.71 -5.51
N PHE A 165 10.77 13.18 -6.34
CA PHE A 165 10.79 11.78 -6.81
C PHE A 165 12.22 11.35 -7.19
N GLY A 166 12.40 10.04 -7.38
CA GLY A 166 13.62 9.50 -8.03
C GLY A 166 14.85 9.34 -7.14
N TYR A 167 14.84 9.84 -5.89
CA TYR A 167 15.94 9.64 -4.95
C TYR A 167 15.65 8.43 -4.04
N LYS A 168 16.52 7.41 -4.09
CA LYS A 168 16.36 6.15 -3.35
C LYS A 168 16.80 6.20 -1.88
N GLY A 169 17.33 7.34 -1.42
CA GLY A 169 17.94 7.47 -0.08
C GLY A 169 19.45 7.19 -0.06
N PRO A 170 20.12 7.54 1.05
CA PRO A 170 21.58 7.40 1.19
C PRO A 170 22.03 5.93 1.33
N PHE A 171 21.21 5.06 1.92
CA PHE A 171 21.44 3.63 2.07
C PHE A 171 20.09 2.89 2.16
N GLU A 172 20.14 1.57 2.05
CA GLU A 172 18.96 0.73 2.13
C GLU A 172 18.28 0.84 3.51
N ALA A 173 16.95 0.88 3.49
CA ALA A 173 16.14 1.06 4.69
C ALA A 173 16.56 2.26 5.57
N SER A 174 17.03 3.35 4.92
CA SER A 174 17.38 4.59 5.61
C SER A 174 16.16 5.32 6.18
N GLU A 175 14.98 5.03 5.68
CA GLU A 175 13.75 5.75 6.03
C GLU A 175 12.96 5.02 7.12
N LEU A 176 12.36 5.80 8.03
CA LEU A 176 11.59 5.28 9.16
C LEU A 176 10.37 4.46 8.67
N GLU A 177 9.74 4.94 7.60
CA GLU A 177 8.60 4.29 6.96
C GLU A 177 8.99 2.91 6.40
N THR A 178 10.14 2.83 5.73
CA THR A 178 10.68 1.56 5.21
C THR A 178 10.97 0.59 6.35
N GLN A 179 11.62 1.06 7.43
CA GLN A 179 11.94 0.25 8.60
C GLN A 179 10.67 -0.27 9.30
N ALA A 180 9.64 0.58 9.42
CA ALA A 180 8.36 0.23 10.01
C ALA A 180 7.67 -0.90 9.23
N ILE A 181 7.58 -0.78 7.90
CA ILE A 181 6.98 -1.81 7.04
C ILE A 181 7.78 -3.12 7.09
N ILE A 182 9.12 -3.05 7.04
CA ILE A 182 10.00 -4.23 7.16
C ILE A 182 9.75 -4.96 8.48
N SER A 183 9.76 -4.23 9.59
CA SER A 183 9.57 -4.79 10.94
C SER A 183 8.19 -5.39 11.09
N PHE A 184 7.17 -4.71 10.57
CA PHE A 184 5.80 -5.18 10.60
C PHE A 184 5.60 -6.46 9.79
N CYS A 185 6.09 -6.52 8.55
CA CYS A 185 6.03 -7.74 7.73
C CYS A 185 6.71 -8.93 8.42
N LYS A 186 7.87 -8.70 9.06
CA LYS A 186 8.55 -9.76 9.83
C LYS A 186 7.75 -10.24 11.04
N ALA A 187 7.01 -9.33 11.70
CA ALA A 187 6.19 -9.66 12.86
C ALA A 187 4.95 -10.48 12.50
N ILE A 188 4.26 -10.13 11.41
CA ILE A 188 3.01 -10.81 11.02
C ILE A 188 3.21 -11.98 10.05
N ASN A 189 4.37 -12.08 9.39
CA ASN A 189 4.76 -13.11 8.42
C ASN A 189 3.62 -13.44 7.40
N PRO A 190 3.21 -12.48 6.57
CA PRO A 190 2.03 -12.67 5.74
C PRO A 190 2.27 -13.71 4.64
N LYS A 191 1.23 -14.50 4.32
CA LYS A 191 1.25 -15.53 3.27
C LYS A 191 1.63 -14.94 1.90
N TYR A 192 1.14 -13.78 1.59
CA TYR A 192 1.49 -12.93 0.44
C TYR A 192 1.07 -11.49 0.67
N THR A 193 1.51 -10.61 -0.21
CA THR A 193 1.17 -9.19 -0.13
C THR A 193 0.52 -8.69 -1.41
N ILE A 194 -0.33 -7.69 -1.26
CA ILE A 194 -0.98 -6.97 -2.35
C ILE A 194 -0.73 -5.48 -2.13
N THR A 195 -0.07 -4.83 -3.07
CA THR A 195 0.09 -3.38 -3.09
C THR A 195 -0.88 -2.79 -4.11
N LEU A 196 -1.68 -1.83 -3.70
CA LEU A 196 -2.44 -0.99 -4.64
C LEU A 196 -1.54 0.12 -5.15
N SER A 197 -1.52 0.37 -6.44
CA SER A 197 -0.68 1.40 -7.08
C SER A 197 -1.52 2.31 -7.99
N CYS A 198 -1.06 3.52 -8.25
CA CYS A 198 -1.67 4.48 -9.18
C CYS A 198 -0.83 4.71 -10.44
N SER A 199 -0.14 3.68 -10.95
CA SER A 199 0.80 3.82 -12.08
C SER A 199 0.26 3.30 -13.42
N GLY A 200 -1.05 3.11 -13.54
CA GLY A 200 -1.75 2.60 -14.73
C GLY A 200 -2.70 1.46 -14.36
N GLU A 201 -3.30 0.80 -15.34
CA GLU A 201 -4.23 -0.30 -15.11
C GLU A 201 -3.57 -1.63 -15.47
N TYR A 202 -3.07 -2.36 -14.48
CA TYR A 202 -2.44 -3.67 -14.69
C TYR A 202 -2.33 -4.47 -13.39
N ILE A 203 -2.08 -5.77 -13.53
CA ILE A 203 -1.64 -6.66 -12.46
C ILE A 203 -0.19 -7.03 -12.70
N SER A 204 0.63 -7.02 -11.66
CA SER A 204 1.97 -7.59 -11.70
C SER A 204 2.26 -8.44 -10.46
N CYS A 205 3.20 -9.37 -10.58
CA CYS A 205 3.65 -10.21 -9.47
C CYS A 205 5.17 -10.26 -9.44
N GLN A 206 5.71 -10.20 -8.24
CA GLN A 206 7.11 -10.48 -7.94
C GLN A 206 7.16 -11.75 -7.08
N CYS A 207 7.88 -12.76 -7.55
CA CYS A 207 8.06 -14.03 -6.86
C CYS A 207 9.46 -14.60 -7.13
N SER A 208 10.17 -14.97 -6.06
CA SER A 208 11.51 -15.51 -6.15
C SER A 208 11.55 -17.05 -6.23
N LYS A 209 10.62 -17.75 -5.57
CA LYS A 209 10.63 -19.22 -5.47
C LYS A 209 9.31 -19.91 -5.81
N CYS A 210 8.20 -19.21 -5.83
CA CYS A 210 6.84 -19.74 -6.06
C CYS A 210 6.28 -19.33 -7.42
N ALA A 211 7.08 -19.44 -8.47
CA ALA A 211 6.73 -18.93 -9.81
C ALA A 211 5.45 -19.57 -10.38
N SER A 212 5.19 -20.87 -10.12
CA SER A 212 3.97 -21.57 -10.56
C SER A 212 2.72 -20.99 -9.89
N ASP A 213 2.74 -20.87 -8.55
CA ASP A 213 1.60 -20.38 -7.77
C ASP A 213 1.33 -18.92 -8.10
N CYS A 214 2.39 -18.11 -8.20
CA CYS A 214 2.32 -16.71 -8.62
C CYS A 214 1.68 -16.59 -10.02
N ALA A 215 2.08 -17.42 -10.96
CA ALA A 215 1.53 -17.41 -12.32
C ALA A 215 0.04 -17.81 -12.32
N MET A 216 -0.31 -18.87 -11.58
CA MET A 216 -1.70 -19.31 -11.44
C MET A 216 -2.58 -18.23 -10.82
N MET A 217 -2.19 -17.69 -9.65
CA MET A 217 -2.93 -16.62 -8.99
C MET A 217 -3.07 -15.38 -9.89
N THR A 218 -2.01 -14.97 -10.58
CA THR A 218 -2.05 -13.84 -11.52
C THR A 218 -3.05 -14.06 -12.64
N GLN A 219 -3.15 -15.28 -13.20
CA GLN A 219 -4.14 -15.60 -14.23
C GLN A 219 -5.57 -15.56 -13.70
N VAL A 220 -5.80 -16.06 -12.48
CA VAL A 220 -7.10 -15.97 -11.81
C VAL A 220 -7.49 -14.50 -11.61
N PHE A 221 -6.60 -13.67 -11.09
CA PHE A 221 -6.82 -12.24 -10.90
C PHE A 221 -7.12 -11.51 -12.22
N LYS A 222 -6.39 -11.87 -13.29
CA LYS A 222 -6.67 -11.36 -14.63
C LYS A 222 -8.07 -11.73 -15.12
N SER A 223 -8.49 -13.00 -14.93
CA SER A 223 -9.78 -13.47 -15.43
C SER A 223 -10.97 -12.75 -14.77
N VAL A 224 -10.83 -12.39 -13.47
CA VAL A 224 -11.85 -11.68 -12.71
C VAL A 224 -11.87 -10.18 -13.02
N SER A 225 -10.71 -9.57 -13.12
CA SER A 225 -10.61 -8.10 -13.27
C SER A 225 -10.58 -7.61 -14.72
N GLY A 226 -10.22 -8.47 -15.67
CA GLY A 226 -9.95 -8.07 -17.06
C GLY A 226 -8.66 -7.24 -17.21
N LEU A 227 -7.91 -6.99 -16.14
CA LEU A 227 -6.70 -6.18 -16.20
C LEU A 227 -5.56 -6.91 -16.93
N PRO A 228 -4.75 -6.20 -17.73
CA PRO A 228 -3.58 -6.78 -18.36
C PRO A 228 -2.50 -7.15 -17.33
N ILE A 229 -1.75 -8.21 -17.61
CA ILE A 229 -0.60 -8.58 -16.77
C ILE A 229 0.64 -7.81 -17.28
N LYS A 230 1.25 -7.03 -16.38
CA LYS A 230 2.54 -6.36 -16.64
C LYS A 230 3.68 -7.23 -16.09
N ARG A 231 4.59 -7.62 -16.97
CA ARG A 231 5.82 -8.29 -16.57
C ARG A 231 6.82 -7.27 -16.01
N ILE A 232 7.22 -7.44 -14.76
CA ILE A 232 8.23 -6.60 -14.12
C ILE A 232 9.62 -7.04 -14.57
N LYS A 233 10.41 -6.10 -15.08
CA LYS A 233 11.82 -6.37 -15.40
C LYS A 233 12.62 -6.48 -14.09
N PRO A 234 13.68 -7.33 -14.04
CA PRO A 234 14.47 -7.49 -12.81
C PRO A 234 14.95 -6.17 -12.19
N CYS A 235 15.39 -5.22 -13.03
CA CYS A 235 15.87 -3.92 -12.53
C CYS A 235 14.76 -3.01 -11.96
N GLU A 236 13.50 -3.23 -12.31
CA GLU A 236 12.35 -2.51 -11.73
C GLU A 236 12.01 -3.02 -10.31
N ALA A 237 12.43 -4.26 -9.99
CA ALA A 237 12.24 -4.86 -8.68
C ALA A 237 13.30 -4.40 -7.65
N TYR A 238 14.44 -3.86 -8.11
CA TYR A 238 15.53 -3.46 -7.22
C TYR A 238 15.10 -2.27 -6.34
N GLY A 239 15.37 -2.38 -5.05
CA GLY A 239 14.95 -1.40 -4.04
C GLY A 239 13.46 -1.38 -3.76
N SER A 240 12.62 -2.17 -4.48
CA SER A 240 11.18 -2.17 -4.30
C SER A 240 10.73 -3.03 -3.11
N PHE A 241 9.55 -2.68 -2.56
CA PHE A 241 8.88 -3.48 -1.54
C PHE A 241 8.63 -4.92 -2.02
N GLY A 242 8.03 -5.08 -3.21
CA GLY A 242 7.69 -6.40 -3.73
C GLY A 242 8.91 -7.28 -3.99
N GLY A 243 10.02 -6.71 -4.50
CA GLY A 243 11.29 -7.42 -4.68
C GLY A 243 11.88 -7.88 -3.36
N TRP A 244 11.89 -6.99 -2.36
CA TRP A 244 12.35 -7.30 -1.00
C TRP A 244 11.48 -8.36 -0.34
N PHE A 245 10.16 -8.19 -0.36
CA PHE A 245 9.22 -9.13 0.25
C PHE A 245 9.36 -10.53 -0.35
N SER A 246 9.25 -10.63 -1.66
CA SER A 246 9.35 -11.88 -2.38
C SER A 246 10.67 -12.63 -2.10
N LYS A 247 11.78 -11.89 -2.00
CA LYS A 247 13.08 -12.49 -1.66
C LYS A 247 13.18 -12.91 -0.20
N SER A 248 12.68 -12.09 0.73
CA SER A 248 12.84 -12.31 2.18
C SER A 248 11.91 -13.40 2.71
N PHE A 249 10.68 -13.48 2.18
CA PHE A 249 9.66 -14.44 2.65
C PHE A 249 9.50 -15.66 1.73
N SER A 250 10.12 -15.66 0.56
CA SER A 250 9.90 -16.67 -0.49
C SER A 250 8.42 -16.82 -0.88
N ALA A 251 7.68 -15.72 -0.79
CA ALA A 251 6.23 -15.61 -1.01
C ALA A 251 5.90 -14.57 -2.09
N PRO A 252 4.74 -14.66 -2.75
CA PRO A 252 4.37 -13.72 -3.80
C PRO A 252 4.09 -12.31 -3.25
N SER A 253 4.46 -11.30 -4.04
CA SER A 253 4.02 -9.91 -3.85
C SER A 253 3.34 -9.42 -5.12
N PHE A 254 2.04 -9.18 -5.04
CA PHE A 254 1.24 -8.68 -6.15
C PHE A 254 1.14 -7.16 -6.10
N CYS A 255 0.98 -6.55 -7.27
CA CYS A 255 0.61 -5.15 -7.39
C CYS A 255 -0.62 -5.05 -8.30
N PHE A 256 -1.69 -4.44 -7.78
CA PHE A 256 -2.88 -4.07 -8.54
C PHE A 256 -2.81 -2.58 -8.79
N SER A 257 -2.59 -2.21 -10.03
CA SER A 257 -2.46 -0.81 -10.39
C SER A 257 -3.76 -0.26 -10.94
N VAL A 258 -4.19 0.85 -10.37
CA VAL A 258 -5.42 1.56 -10.70
C VAL A 258 -5.11 2.80 -11.54
N SER A 259 -6.08 3.28 -12.34
CA SER A 259 -5.92 4.50 -13.13
C SER A 259 -6.01 5.76 -12.27
N LYS A 260 -5.10 6.71 -12.48
CA LYS A 260 -5.19 8.06 -11.89
C LYS A 260 -6.40 8.87 -12.38
N ARG A 261 -7.04 8.48 -13.48
CA ARG A 261 -8.09 9.26 -14.15
C ARG A 261 -9.42 9.31 -13.41
N SER A 262 -9.56 8.60 -12.28
CA SER A 262 -10.86 8.28 -11.70
C SER A 262 -11.18 8.96 -10.37
N VAL A 263 -10.51 10.06 -10.01
CA VAL A 263 -10.83 10.81 -8.77
C VAL A 263 -12.27 11.33 -8.75
N ALA A 264 -12.91 11.47 -9.92
CA ALA A 264 -14.27 11.99 -10.02
C ALA A 264 -15.37 11.00 -9.58
N ASP A 265 -15.06 9.67 -9.56
CA ASP A 265 -16.01 8.63 -9.16
C ASP A 265 -15.30 7.46 -8.46
N LEU A 266 -14.93 7.70 -7.21
CA LEU A 266 -14.32 6.67 -6.35
C LEU A 266 -15.18 5.40 -6.23
N LYS A 267 -16.50 5.56 -6.21
CA LYS A 267 -17.43 4.43 -6.11
C LYS A 267 -17.31 3.51 -7.33
N SER A 268 -17.38 4.06 -8.53
CA SER A 268 -17.23 3.30 -9.78
C SER A 268 -15.84 2.63 -9.85
N LEU A 269 -14.80 3.33 -9.40
CA LEU A 269 -13.46 2.76 -9.33
C LEU A 269 -13.39 1.60 -8.32
N TYR A 270 -13.95 1.77 -7.13
CA TYR A 270 -14.03 0.72 -6.12
C TYR A 270 -14.81 -0.50 -6.64
N ASP A 271 -16.00 -0.29 -7.21
CA ASP A 271 -16.84 -1.37 -7.75
C ASP A 271 -16.09 -2.21 -8.80
N LYS A 272 -15.23 -1.59 -9.60
CA LYS A 272 -14.37 -2.28 -10.57
C LYS A 272 -13.34 -3.23 -9.91
N TYR A 273 -12.85 -2.88 -8.72
CA TYR A 273 -11.79 -3.63 -8.04
C TYR A 273 -12.30 -4.50 -6.87
N GLU A 274 -13.54 -4.34 -6.44
CA GLU A 274 -14.09 -5.05 -5.26
C GLU A 274 -13.94 -6.57 -5.36
N GLU A 275 -14.34 -7.15 -6.49
CA GLU A 275 -14.27 -8.60 -6.68
C GLU A 275 -12.81 -9.10 -6.71
N LEU A 276 -11.90 -8.34 -7.32
CA LEU A 276 -10.47 -8.63 -7.33
C LEU A 276 -9.87 -8.60 -5.91
N LEU A 277 -10.20 -7.56 -5.11
CA LEU A 277 -9.75 -7.43 -3.73
C LEU A 277 -10.30 -8.55 -2.86
N LEU A 278 -11.58 -8.89 -3.01
CA LEU A 278 -12.20 -9.98 -2.27
C LEU A 278 -11.55 -11.32 -2.61
N LEU A 279 -11.41 -11.63 -3.91
CA LEU A 279 -10.78 -12.87 -4.34
C LEU A 279 -9.34 -12.97 -3.85
N SER A 280 -8.59 -11.85 -3.94
CA SER A 280 -7.22 -11.80 -3.46
C SER A 280 -7.09 -11.85 -1.94
N SER A 281 -8.17 -11.76 -1.20
CA SER A 281 -8.17 -11.94 0.25
C SER A 281 -8.43 -13.37 0.69
N ILE A 282 -8.78 -14.29 -0.25
CA ILE A 282 -9.21 -15.66 0.09
C ILE A 282 -8.36 -16.77 -0.56
N MET A 283 -7.40 -16.42 -1.42
CA MET A 283 -6.47 -17.36 -2.06
C MET A 283 -5.27 -17.64 -1.17
#